data_6da351c4b9ea1742e42f76b0bdf8552f
#
_entry.id   6da351c4b9ea1742e42f76b0bdf8552f
#
_cell.length_a   1.000
_cell.length_b   1.000
_cell.length_c   1.000
_cell.angle_alpha   90.00
_cell.angle_beta   90.00
_cell.angle_gamma   90.00
#
_symmetry.space_group_name_H-M   'P 1'
#
loop_
_entity.id
_entity.type
_entity.pdbx_description
1 polymer ?
#
loop_
_entity_poly.entity_id
_entity_poly.type
_entity_poly.pdbx_seq_one_letter_code
_entity_poly.pdbx_strand_id
1 'polypeptide(L)'
;MPERCMQMLKQIITEIENRQNITRDQLALLLETTDTGDIAFLHERARKAADAIYGKQVFIRGLIEFTNYCKNDCIYCGIRKSNRKAERYRLTEEEILSCCANGYELGFRTFVLQGGEDPYFTDDKICALIRQIKAQYPDCAVTLSIGEKEHDSYQAFFDAGADRYLLRHETADEAHYGKLHPAEMFWKHRMDCLWDLKEIGYQVGCGFMVGSPEQTVDTLYEDLQFIRKLQPHMVGIGPFIPQKDTPFGEKKAVTMEDTLRLLSIIRLLQPHVLLPSTTALGTIHPLGREKGIQAGANVVMPNLSPVAVREKYKLYDNKICTGDEAAECRHCMARRMESVGYKVVVNRGDYH
;
A
#
# COMPACT_ATOMS: atom_id res chain seq x y z
N MET A 1 -9.60 28.07 27.02
CA MET A 1 -9.59 26.63 26.70
C MET A 1 -8.79 26.25 25.46
N PRO A 2 -8.72 27.05 24.35
CA PRO A 2 -8.03 26.60 23.12
C PRO A 2 -6.52 26.37 23.27
N GLU A 3 -5.78 27.26 23.93
CA GLU A 3 -4.31 27.19 24.00
C GLU A 3 -3.77 25.97 24.80
N ARG A 4 -4.44 25.57 25.87
CA ARG A 4 -4.03 24.39 26.67
C ARG A 4 -4.22 23.09 25.90
N CYS A 5 -5.28 22.98 25.11
CA CYS A 5 -5.57 21.78 24.31
C CYS A 5 -4.56 21.67 23.13
N MET A 6 -4.29 22.79 22.45
CA MET A 6 -3.32 22.86 21.35
C MET A 6 -1.89 22.56 21.82
N GLN A 7 -1.50 23.00 23.02
CA GLN A 7 -0.20 22.66 23.59
C GLN A 7 -0.09 21.16 23.95
N MET A 8 -1.21 20.56 24.36
CA MET A 8 -1.28 19.13 24.71
C MET A 8 -1.10 18.23 23.47
N LEU A 9 -1.77 18.48 22.33
CA LEU A 9 -1.63 17.65 21.13
C LEU A 9 -0.23 17.76 20.51
N LYS A 10 0.37 18.94 20.48
CA LYS A 10 1.76 19.12 20.04
C LYS A 10 2.76 18.35 20.93
N GLN A 11 2.50 18.31 22.24
CA GLN A 11 3.30 17.51 23.16
C GLN A 11 3.13 16.01 22.86
N ILE A 12 1.90 15.53 22.67
CA ILE A 12 1.61 14.14 22.29
C ILE A 12 2.36 13.76 21.00
N ILE A 13 2.30 14.59 19.94
CA ILE A 13 2.98 14.35 18.68
C ILE A 13 4.50 14.24 18.89
N THR A 14 5.07 15.13 19.71
CA THR A 14 6.50 15.10 20.05
C THR A 14 6.87 13.85 20.85
N GLU A 15 6.00 13.40 21.76
CA GLU A 15 6.21 12.15 22.51
C GLU A 15 6.19 10.92 21.60
N ILE A 16 5.24 10.86 20.66
CA ILE A 16 5.17 9.77 19.67
C ILE A 16 6.45 9.70 18.86
N GLU A 17 6.94 10.83 18.36
CA GLU A 17 8.17 10.91 17.59
C GLU A 17 9.39 10.42 18.39
N ASN A 18 9.52 10.84 19.64
CA ASN A 18 10.65 10.50 20.49
C ASN A 18 10.63 9.04 20.99
N ARG A 19 9.44 8.51 21.29
CA ARG A 19 9.27 7.18 21.87
C ARG A 19 8.91 6.10 20.84
N GLN A 20 8.51 6.49 19.63
CA GLN A 20 7.98 5.61 18.59
C GLN A 20 6.86 4.71 19.13
N ASN A 21 6.01 5.28 19.97
CA ASN A 21 4.89 4.63 20.61
C ASN A 21 3.69 5.57 20.73
N ILE A 22 2.51 5.00 20.74
CA ILE A 22 1.24 5.72 20.89
C ILE A 22 0.33 4.93 21.83
N THR A 23 -0.42 5.62 22.69
CA THR A 23 -1.50 5.01 23.45
C THR A 23 -2.82 5.13 22.68
N ARG A 24 -3.79 4.31 23.06
CA ARG A 24 -5.14 4.34 22.46
C ARG A 24 -5.79 5.73 22.58
N ASP A 25 -5.67 6.36 23.75
CA ASP A 25 -6.26 7.68 24.00
C ASP A 25 -5.54 8.81 23.22
N GLN A 26 -4.23 8.72 23.07
CA GLN A 26 -3.47 9.63 22.21
C GLN A 26 -3.92 9.49 20.75
N LEU A 27 -4.13 8.26 20.27
CA LEU A 27 -4.65 8.02 18.93
C LEU A 27 -6.03 8.63 18.74
N ALA A 28 -6.95 8.43 19.70
CA ALA A 28 -8.30 9.00 19.66
C ALA A 28 -8.24 10.53 19.52
N LEU A 29 -7.45 11.20 20.36
CA LEU A 29 -7.28 12.66 20.32
C LEU A 29 -6.76 13.16 18.98
N LEU A 30 -5.78 12.47 18.37
CA LEU A 30 -5.22 12.83 17.07
C LEU A 30 -6.19 12.60 15.91
N LEU A 31 -7.06 11.61 16.00
CA LEU A 31 -8.07 11.32 14.99
C LEU A 31 -9.28 12.27 15.09
N GLU A 32 -9.65 12.70 16.29
CA GLU A 32 -10.83 13.52 16.56
C GLU A 32 -10.56 15.02 16.41
N THR A 33 -9.31 15.48 16.52
CA THR A 33 -9.02 16.91 16.44
C THR A 33 -9.49 17.50 15.12
N THR A 34 -10.13 18.69 15.20
CA THR A 34 -10.51 19.53 14.06
C THR A 34 -9.62 20.76 13.93
N ASP A 35 -8.66 20.94 14.84
CA ASP A 35 -7.74 22.07 14.80
C ASP A 35 -6.74 21.92 13.66
N THR A 36 -6.78 22.83 12.70
CA THR A 36 -5.95 22.82 11.51
C THR A 36 -4.47 23.02 11.81
N GLY A 37 -4.14 23.71 12.90
CA GLY A 37 -2.77 23.96 13.35
C GLY A 37 -2.12 22.69 13.92
N ASP A 38 -2.88 21.90 14.69
CA ASP A 38 -2.42 20.61 15.21
C ASP A 38 -2.24 19.58 14.10
N ILE A 39 -3.18 19.53 13.14
CA ILE A 39 -3.11 18.66 11.96
C ILE A 39 -1.88 19.04 11.11
N ALA A 40 -1.67 20.32 10.85
CA ALA A 40 -0.50 20.80 10.10
C ALA A 40 0.81 20.46 10.83
N PHE A 41 0.84 20.58 12.15
CA PHE A 41 2.02 20.23 12.96
C PHE A 41 2.32 18.72 12.88
N LEU A 42 1.30 17.85 12.95
CA LEU A 42 1.46 16.40 12.78
C LEU A 42 2.10 16.06 11.42
N HIS A 43 1.55 16.62 10.34
CA HIS A 43 2.09 16.39 8.98
C HIS A 43 3.50 16.95 8.82
N GLU A 44 3.79 18.13 9.38
CA GLU A 44 5.12 18.72 9.35
C GLU A 44 6.15 17.84 10.05
N ARG A 45 5.84 17.30 11.25
CA ARG A 45 6.75 16.41 12.00
C ARG A 45 7.00 15.10 11.25
N ALA A 46 5.96 14.48 10.73
CA ALA A 46 6.07 13.26 9.93
C ALA A 46 6.90 13.48 8.67
N ARG A 47 6.70 14.60 7.98
CA ARG A 47 7.49 14.97 6.81
C ARG A 47 8.96 15.18 7.14
N LYS A 48 9.26 15.90 8.23
CA LYS A 48 10.64 16.08 8.70
C LYS A 48 11.32 14.77 9.04
N ALA A 49 10.61 13.84 9.68
CA ALA A 49 11.13 12.50 9.96
C ALA A 49 11.46 11.73 8.67
N ALA A 50 10.59 11.79 7.65
CA ALA A 50 10.87 11.19 6.35
C ALA A 50 12.06 11.85 5.63
N ASP A 51 12.12 13.20 5.64
CA ASP A 51 13.18 13.98 4.99
C ASP A 51 14.55 13.74 5.64
N ALA A 52 14.60 13.49 6.94
CA ALA A 52 15.85 13.19 7.67
C ALA A 52 16.51 11.89 7.20
N ILE A 53 15.71 10.92 6.75
CA ILE A 53 16.17 9.58 6.34
C ILE A 53 16.35 9.52 4.82
N TYR A 54 15.36 9.97 4.07
CA TYR A 54 15.26 9.80 2.62
C TYR A 54 15.55 11.08 1.82
N GLY A 55 15.80 12.20 2.50
CA GLY A 55 15.92 13.50 1.83
C GLY A 55 14.63 13.87 1.09
N LYS A 56 14.80 14.51 -0.06
CA LYS A 56 13.68 14.88 -0.95
C LYS A 56 13.41 13.83 -2.04
N GLN A 57 13.74 12.59 -1.78
CA GLN A 57 13.58 11.51 -2.75
C GLN A 57 12.20 10.84 -2.62
N VAL A 58 11.59 10.57 -3.76
CA VAL A 58 10.39 9.73 -3.89
C VAL A 58 10.73 8.53 -4.77
N PHE A 59 10.56 7.34 -4.23
CA PHE A 59 10.79 6.10 -4.96
C PHE A 59 9.58 5.75 -5.83
N ILE A 60 9.85 5.35 -7.08
CA ILE A 60 8.81 4.83 -7.97
C ILE A 60 8.89 3.31 -8.04
N ARG A 61 7.72 2.66 -8.00
CA ARG A 61 7.58 1.22 -8.21
C ARG A 61 6.63 0.97 -9.36
N GLY A 62 7.08 0.22 -10.34
CA GLY A 62 6.28 -0.14 -11.52
C GLY A 62 5.24 -1.20 -11.15
N LEU A 63 3.98 -0.82 -11.11
CA LEU A 63 2.89 -1.71 -10.77
C LEU A 63 2.42 -2.46 -12.02
N ILE A 64 2.45 -3.79 -11.98
CA ILE A 64 1.95 -4.67 -13.03
C ILE A 64 0.79 -5.49 -12.45
N GLU A 65 -0.42 -5.08 -12.77
CA GLU A 65 -1.67 -5.78 -12.40
C GLU A 65 -1.89 -6.90 -13.43
N PHE A 66 -1.33 -8.09 -13.19
CA PHE A 66 -1.23 -9.12 -14.22
C PHE A 66 -2.43 -10.08 -14.31
N THR A 67 -3.28 -10.11 -13.30
CA THR A 67 -4.54 -10.87 -13.30
C THR A 67 -5.56 -10.25 -12.37
N ASN A 68 -6.84 -10.26 -12.75
CA ASN A 68 -7.93 -9.90 -11.87
C ASN A 68 -8.83 -11.09 -11.49
N TYR A 69 -8.40 -12.32 -11.77
CA TYR A 69 -9.01 -13.50 -11.18
C TYR A 69 -8.62 -13.62 -9.72
N CYS A 70 -9.55 -14.00 -8.87
CA CYS A 70 -9.30 -14.24 -7.45
C CYS A 70 -10.16 -15.41 -6.95
N LYS A 71 -9.58 -16.30 -6.16
CA LYS A 71 -10.32 -17.41 -5.51
C LYS A 71 -11.14 -16.93 -4.31
N ASN A 72 -10.79 -15.76 -3.74
CA ASN A 72 -11.39 -15.22 -2.52
C ASN A 72 -12.60 -14.33 -2.81
N ASP A 73 -13.42 -14.15 -1.78
CA ASP A 73 -14.67 -13.39 -1.88
C ASP A 73 -14.76 -12.23 -0.87
N CYS A 74 -13.64 -11.52 -0.67
CA CYS A 74 -13.57 -10.37 0.23
C CYS A 74 -14.71 -9.39 -0.02
N ILE A 75 -15.36 -8.94 1.05
CA ILE A 75 -16.65 -8.24 0.99
C ILE A 75 -16.55 -6.87 0.32
N TYR A 76 -15.36 -6.26 0.32
CA TYR A 76 -15.07 -4.93 -0.22
C TYR A 76 -14.47 -4.92 -1.63
N CYS A 77 -14.00 -6.05 -2.15
CA CYS A 77 -13.08 -6.09 -3.29
C CYS A 77 -13.83 -6.27 -4.63
N GLY A 78 -13.62 -5.39 -5.58
CA GLY A 78 -14.27 -5.45 -6.88
C GLY A 78 -13.86 -6.64 -7.76
N ILE A 79 -12.69 -7.24 -7.51
CA ILE A 79 -12.23 -8.45 -8.22
C ILE A 79 -12.56 -9.74 -7.46
N ARG A 80 -13.42 -9.69 -6.45
CA ARG A 80 -13.88 -10.85 -5.69
C ARG A 80 -14.48 -11.93 -6.61
N LYS A 81 -14.39 -13.20 -6.17
CA LYS A 81 -14.82 -14.39 -6.93
C LYS A 81 -16.27 -14.28 -7.42
N SER A 82 -17.18 -13.86 -6.56
CA SER A 82 -18.61 -13.80 -6.87
C SER A 82 -19.02 -12.59 -7.74
N ASN A 83 -18.13 -11.61 -7.97
CA ASN A 83 -18.44 -10.50 -8.86
C ASN A 83 -18.44 -10.95 -10.33
N ARG A 84 -19.62 -11.33 -10.83
CA ARG A 84 -19.84 -11.78 -12.22
C ARG A 84 -19.83 -10.63 -13.24
N LYS A 85 -19.85 -9.38 -12.79
CA LYS A 85 -19.77 -8.20 -13.67
C LYS A 85 -18.32 -7.79 -13.98
N ALA A 86 -17.36 -8.35 -13.24
CA ALA A 86 -15.95 -8.09 -13.49
C ALA A 86 -15.51 -8.76 -14.80
N GLU A 87 -15.05 -7.97 -15.76
CA GLU A 87 -14.42 -8.47 -16.98
C GLU A 87 -13.05 -9.02 -16.63
N ARG A 88 -12.90 -10.36 -16.70
CA ARG A 88 -11.71 -11.09 -16.25
C ARG A 88 -10.64 -11.11 -17.32
N TYR A 89 -9.38 -10.98 -16.88
CA TYR A 89 -8.21 -11.11 -17.74
C TYR A 89 -7.02 -11.72 -16.99
N ARG A 90 -6.10 -12.23 -17.75
CA ARG A 90 -4.73 -12.61 -17.35
C ARG A 90 -3.78 -12.09 -18.41
N LEU A 91 -2.68 -11.50 -17.99
CA LEU A 91 -1.58 -11.21 -18.89
C LEU A 91 -0.80 -12.49 -19.17
N THR A 92 -0.27 -12.63 -20.37
CA THR A 92 0.70 -13.68 -20.68
C THR A 92 2.05 -13.36 -20.05
N GLU A 93 2.94 -14.33 -20.03
CA GLU A 93 4.32 -14.14 -19.55
C GLU A 93 5.04 -13.07 -20.38
N GLU A 94 4.89 -13.11 -21.70
CA GLU A 94 5.48 -12.14 -22.62
C GLU A 94 4.95 -10.72 -22.37
N GLU A 95 3.66 -10.56 -22.11
CA GLU A 95 3.08 -9.26 -21.77
C GLU A 95 3.64 -8.72 -20.45
N ILE A 96 3.82 -9.56 -19.42
CA ILE A 96 4.40 -9.17 -18.14
C ILE A 96 5.86 -8.75 -18.33
N LEU A 97 6.66 -9.52 -19.06
CA LEU A 97 8.05 -9.21 -19.35
C LEU A 97 8.18 -7.93 -20.20
N SER A 98 7.28 -7.70 -21.15
CA SER A 98 7.20 -6.45 -21.91
C SER A 98 6.92 -5.24 -21.02
N CYS A 99 6.04 -5.38 -20.00
CA CYS A 99 5.83 -4.33 -19.02
C CYS A 99 7.09 -4.03 -18.20
N CYS A 100 7.88 -5.07 -17.85
CA CYS A 100 9.15 -4.91 -17.16
C CYS A 100 10.18 -4.19 -18.06
N ALA A 101 10.29 -4.56 -19.34
CA ALA A 101 11.19 -3.93 -20.30
C ALA A 101 10.88 -2.43 -20.44
N ASN A 102 9.63 -2.08 -20.73
CA ASN A 102 9.20 -0.70 -20.84
C ASN A 102 9.45 0.09 -19.52
N GLY A 103 9.17 -0.55 -18.39
CA GLY A 103 9.42 0.04 -17.07
C GLY A 103 10.91 0.31 -16.85
N TYR A 104 11.78 -0.61 -17.19
CA TYR A 104 13.23 -0.45 -17.04
C TYR A 104 13.77 0.74 -17.85
N GLU A 105 13.36 0.88 -19.10
CA GLU A 105 13.71 2.01 -19.97
C GLU A 105 13.21 3.35 -19.39
N LEU A 106 12.04 3.37 -18.77
CA LEU A 106 11.46 4.53 -18.08
C LEU A 106 12.11 4.83 -16.72
N GLY A 107 13.13 4.06 -16.31
CA GLY A 107 13.89 4.27 -15.08
C GLY A 107 13.26 3.64 -13.82
N PHE A 108 12.33 2.72 -13.95
CA PHE A 108 11.90 1.91 -12.82
C PHE A 108 12.98 0.88 -12.45
N ARG A 109 13.19 0.70 -11.15
CA ARG A 109 14.12 -0.31 -10.60
C ARG A 109 13.44 -1.21 -9.58
N THR A 110 12.11 -1.18 -9.56
CA THR A 110 11.26 -2.12 -8.81
C THR A 110 10.03 -2.43 -9.64
N PHE A 111 9.74 -3.71 -9.82
CA PHE A 111 8.51 -4.21 -10.41
C PHE A 111 7.64 -4.84 -9.32
N VAL A 112 6.38 -4.43 -9.26
CA VAL A 112 5.38 -4.99 -8.35
C VAL A 112 4.41 -5.82 -9.15
N LEU A 113 4.51 -7.14 -9.03
CA LEU A 113 3.57 -8.08 -9.62
C LEU A 113 2.37 -8.21 -8.69
N GLN A 114 1.25 -7.62 -9.09
CA GLN A 114 0.02 -7.60 -8.29
C GLN A 114 -1.10 -8.32 -9.02
N GLY A 115 -1.85 -9.13 -8.29
CA GLY A 115 -3.01 -9.84 -8.79
C GLY A 115 -3.99 -10.25 -7.70
N GLY A 116 -5.14 -10.78 -8.10
CA GLY A 116 -5.92 -11.61 -7.19
C GLY A 116 -5.20 -12.94 -6.91
N GLU A 117 -5.68 -13.69 -5.93
CA GLU A 117 -5.20 -15.06 -5.69
C GLU A 117 -5.74 -16.00 -6.78
N ASP A 118 -5.02 -16.04 -7.89
CA ASP A 118 -5.39 -16.75 -9.09
C ASP A 118 -4.67 -18.10 -9.18
N PRO A 119 -5.38 -19.24 -9.08
CA PRO A 119 -4.77 -20.58 -9.15
C PRO A 119 -4.10 -20.91 -10.50
N TYR A 120 -4.38 -20.15 -11.55
CA TYR A 120 -3.71 -20.32 -12.84
C TYR A 120 -2.20 -20.05 -12.76
N PHE A 121 -1.81 -19.08 -11.97
CA PHE A 121 -0.41 -18.77 -11.71
C PHE A 121 0.10 -19.66 -10.58
N THR A 122 0.47 -20.89 -10.94
CA THR A 122 1.11 -21.86 -10.02
C THR A 122 2.45 -21.32 -9.53
N ASP A 123 2.95 -21.89 -8.45
CA ASP A 123 4.24 -21.49 -7.88
C ASP A 123 5.38 -21.63 -8.91
N ASP A 124 5.39 -22.70 -9.72
CA ASP A 124 6.37 -22.89 -10.80
C ASP A 124 6.34 -21.73 -11.82
N LYS A 125 5.13 -21.31 -12.22
CA LYS A 125 4.99 -20.17 -13.17
C LYS A 125 5.50 -18.86 -12.57
N ILE A 126 5.17 -18.60 -11.31
CA ILE A 126 5.64 -17.40 -10.59
C ILE A 126 7.17 -17.46 -10.43
N CYS A 127 7.73 -18.59 -10.03
CA CYS A 127 9.19 -18.78 -9.92
C CYS A 127 9.90 -18.59 -11.28
N ALA A 128 9.36 -19.15 -12.35
CA ALA A 128 9.91 -18.99 -13.69
C ALA A 128 9.92 -17.51 -14.11
N LEU A 129 8.81 -16.81 -13.90
CA LEU A 129 8.68 -15.38 -14.20
C LEU A 129 9.68 -14.53 -13.40
N ILE A 130 9.82 -14.78 -12.10
CA ILE A 130 10.78 -14.08 -11.24
C ILE A 130 12.20 -14.27 -11.75
N ARG A 131 12.60 -15.53 -12.05
CA ARG A 131 13.95 -15.83 -12.57
C ARG A 131 14.24 -15.10 -13.88
N GLN A 132 13.27 -15.04 -14.80
CA GLN A 132 13.42 -14.33 -16.06
C GLN A 132 13.58 -12.82 -15.85
N ILE A 133 12.78 -12.21 -14.98
CA ILE A 133 12.91 -10.79 -14.66
C ILE A 133 14.29 -10.52 -14.03
N LYS A 134 14.73 -11.35 -13.09
CA LYS A 134 16.02 -11.17 -12.41
C LYS A 134 17.20 -11.41 -13.35
N ALA A 135 17.09 -12.33 -14.32
CA ALA A 135 18.12 -12.56 -15.34
C ALA A 135 18.27 -11.38 -16.30
N GLN A 136 17.15 -10.74 -16.67
CA GLN A 136 17.17 -9.59 -17.59
C GLN A 136 17.51 -8.27 -16.88
N TYR A 137 17.05 -8.09 -15.62
CA TYR A 137 17.17 -6.86 -14.84
C TYR A 137 17.69 -7.15 -13.43
N PRO A 138 18.97 -7.56 -13.28
CA PRO A 138 19.53 -7.98 -11.98
C PRO A 138 19.60 -6.85 -10.95
N ASP A 139 19.62 -5.60 -11.41
CA ASP A 139 19.61 -4.39 -10.59
C ASP A 139 18.20 -3.97 -10.14
N CYS A 140 17.15 -4.69 -10.59
CA CYS A 140 15.76 -4.43 -10.18
C CYS A 140 15.32 -5.31 -9.01
N ALA A 141 14.47 -4.74 -8.18
CA ALA A 141 13.76 -5.51 -7.16
C ALA A 141 12.43 -6.05 -7.72
N VAL A 142 12.11 -7.29 -7.39
CA VAL A 142 10.82 -7.93 -7.66
C VAL A 142 10.02 -7.97 -6.36
N THR A 143 8.84 -7.37 -6.40
CA THR A 143 7.86 -7.38 -5.29
C THR A 143 6.65 -8.19 -5.72
N LEU A 144 6.23 -9.14 -4.90
CA LEU A 144 4.98 -9.87 -5.09
C LEU A 144 3.87 -9.28 -4.23
N SER A 145 2.65 -9.22 -4.78
CA SER A 145 1.41 -8.86 -4.07
C SER A 145 0.27 -9.72 -4.62
N ILE A 146 0.30 -11.02 -4.29
CA ILE A 146 -0.54 -12.07 -4.86
C ILE A 146 -1.30 -12.86 -3.78
N GLY A 147 -1.50 -12.25 -2.62
CA GLY A 147 -2.31 -12.80 -1.52
C GLY A 147 -1.58 -13.83 -0.65
N GLU A 148 -2.36 -14.68 -0.03
CA GLU A 148 -1.88 -15.70 0.91
C GLU A 148 -1.33 -16.93 0.18
N LYS A 149 -0.24 -17.46 0.71
CA LYS A 149 0.41 -18.68 0.27
C LYS A 149 0.90 -19.50 1.48
N GLU A 150 1.24 -20.75 1.25
CA GLU A 150 1.95 -21.54 2.24
C GLU A 150 3.41 -21.13 2.35
N HIS A 151 4.04 -21.42 3.48
CA HIS A 151 5.45 -21.09 3.75
C HIS A 151 6.40 -21.55 2.64
N ASP A 152 6.22 -22.80 2.15
CA ASP A 152 7.08 -23.36 1.09
C ASP A 152 6.95 -22.60 -0.23
N SER A 153 5.76 -22.10 -0.55
CA SER A 153 5.55 -21.23 -1.73
C SER A 153 6.32 -19.91 -1.58
N TYR A 154 6.23 -19.27 -0.41
CA TYR A 154 7.00 -18.06 -0.12
C TYR A 154 8.51 -18.31 -0.21
N GLN A 155 8.99 -19.42 0.35
CA GLN A 155 10.40 -19.78 0.25
C GLN A 155 10.83 -19.98 -1.20
N ALA A 156 10.04 -20.71 -2.01
CA ALA A 156 10.34 -20.94 -3.42
C ALA A 156 10.41 -19.64 -4.24
N PHE A 157 9.52 -18.67 -3.98
CA PHE A 157 9.57 -17.37 -4.64
C PHE A 157 10.80 -16.55 -4.21
N PHE A 158 11.17 -16.61 -2.93
CA PHE A 158 12.38 -15.95 -2.42
C PHE A 158 13.63 -16.53 -3.08
N ASP A 159 13.75 -17.86 -3.13
CA ASP A 159 14.86 -18.56 -3.79
C ASP A 159 14.91 -18.29 -5.30
N ALA A 160 13.76 -18.03 -5.93
CA ALA A 160 13.68 -17.60 -7.33
C ALA A 160 14.16 -16.17 -7.55
N GLY A 161 14.31 -15.36 -6.47
CA GLY A 161 14.84 -14.00 -6.51
C GLY A 161 13.82 -12.89 -6.21
N ALA A 162 12.65 -13.20 -5.65
CA ALA A 162 11.73 -12.18 -5.16
C ALA A 162 12.34 -11.47 -3.94
N ASP A 163 12.44 -10.15 -4.01
CA ASP A 163 13.08 -9.34 -2.96
C ASP A 163 12.07 -8.92 -1.86
N ARG A 164 10.80 -8.70 -2.24
CA ARG A 164 9.79 -8.11 -1.38
C ARG A 164 8.44 -8.81 -1.56
N TYR A 165 7.66 -8.82 -0.49
CA TYR A 165 6.28 -9.26 -0.53
C TYR A 165 5.36 -8.27 0.18
N LEU A 166 4.30 -7.83 -0.50
CA LEU A 166 3.26 -6.99 0.08
C LEU A 166 2.01 -7.82 0.33
N LEU A 167 1.70 -8.03 1.61
CA LEU A 167 0.47 -8.67 2.07
C LEU A 167 -0.20 -7.75 3.10
N ARG A 168 -1.27 -7.08 2.72
CA ARG A 168 -2.01 -6.25 3.67
C ARG A 168 -2.71 -7.15 4.68
N HIS A 169 -2.54 -6.86 5.98
CA HIS A 169 -3.27 -7.58 7.03
C HIS A 169 -4.75 -7.19 7.08
N GLU A 170 -5.12 -6.06 6.47
CA GLU A 170 -6.43 -5.42 6.38
C GLU A 170 -6.99 -4.96 7.71
N THR A 171 -6.82 -5.71 8.77
CA THR A 171 -7.01 -5.32 10.17
C THR A 171 -6.33 -6.33 11.10
N ALA A 172 -5.76 -5.85 12.20
CA ALA A 172 -5.19 -6.70 13.25
C ALA A 172 -6.23 -7.22 14.25
N ASP A 173 -7.47 -6.71 14.19
CA ASP A 173 -8.60 -7.17 15.00
C ASP A 173 -9.32 -8.32 14.30
N GLU A 174 -9.40 -9.49 14.96
CA GLU A 174 -10.00 -10.70 14.39
C GLU A 174 -11.50 -10.55 14.13
N ALA A 175 -12.22 -9.87 15.02
CA ALA A 175 -13.66 -9.66 14.86
C ALA A 175 -13.97 -8.73 13.70
N HIS A 176 -13.16 -7.69 13.51
CA HIS A 176 -13.26 -6.79 12.35
C HIS A 176 -12.85 -7.51 11.07
N TYR A 177 -11.81 -8.37 11.10
CA TYR A 177 -11.41 -9.18 9.93
C TYR A 177 -12.56 -10.04 9.41
N GLY A 178 -13.30 -10.70 10.31
CA GLY A 178 -14.49 -11.48 9.96
C GLY A 178 -15.63 -10.68 9.33
N LYS A 179 -15.65 -9.34 9.49
CA LYS A 179 -16.63 -8.45 8.82
C LYS A 179 -16.18 -8.04 7.42
N LEU A 180 -14.89 -8.11 7.13
CA LEU A 180 -14.29 -7.75 5.85
C LEU A 180 -14.14 -8.94 4.90
N HIS A 181 -14.08 -10.16 5.45
CA HIS A 181 -13.75 -11.37 4.71
C HIS A 181 -14.80 -12.47 4.89
N PRO A 182 -14.92 -13.41 3.94
CA PRO A 182 -15.79 -14.56 4.09
C PRO A 182 -15.26 -15.52 5.17
N ALA A 183 -16.13 -16.39 5.69
CA ALA A 183 -15.82 -17.27 6.81
C ALA A 183 -14.69 -18.30 6.53
N GLU A 184 -14.40 -18.56 5.26
CA GLU A 184 -13.33 -19.45 4.81
C GLU A 184 -11.93 -18.81 4.87
N MET A 185 -11.85 -17.49 5.09
CA MET A 185 -10.60 -16.77 5.25
C MET A 185 -10.36 -16.54 6.75
N PHE A 186 -9.26 -17.08 7.25
CA PHE A 186 -8.94 -17.04 8.68
C PHE A 186 -7.93 -15.92 8.97
N TRP A 187 -8.28 -15.04 9.90
CA TRP A 187 -7.42 -13.95 10.38
C TRP A 187 -6.03 -14.47 10.81
N LYS A 188 -6.01 -15.56 11.58
CA LYS A 188 -4.76 -16.16 12.06
C LYS A 188 -3.83 -16.54 10.90
N HIS A 189 -4.34 -17.16 9.85
CA HIS A 189 -3.54 -17.53 8.68
C HIS A 189 -2.93 -16.31 8.00
N ARG A 190 -3.71 -15.22 7.84
CA ARG A 190 -3.20 -13.94 7.30
C ARG A 190 -2.04 -13.39 8.13
N MET A 191 -2.14 -13.46 9.46
CA MET A 191 -1.09 -13.01 10.36
C MET A 191 0.14 -13.93 10.31
N ASP A 192 -0.06 -15.25 10.29
CA ASP A 192 1.02 -16.24 10.18
C ASP A 192 1.80 -16.02 8.86
N CYS A 193 1.14 -15.82 7.72
CA CYS A 193 1.78 -15.49 6.45
C CYS A 193 2.75 -14.31 6.56
N LEU A 194 2.41 -13.25 7.30
CA LEU A 194 3.28 -12.09 7.47
C LEU A 194 4.53 -12.41 8.30
N TRP A 195 4.39 -13.30 9.28
CA TRP A 195 5.54 -13.77 10.07
C TRP A 195 6.43 -14.72 9.27
N ASP A 196 5.85 -15.62 8.47
CA ASP A 196 6.58 -16.50 7.54
C ASP A 196 7.43 -15.68 6.56
N LEU A 197 6.83 -14.66 5.93
CA LEU A 197 7.53 -13.76 5.03
C LEU A 197 8.71 -13.06 5.71
N LYS A 198 8.54 -12.67 6.99
CA LYS A 198 9.60 -12.05 7.76
C LYS A 198 10.71 -13.04 8.13
N GLU A 199 10.36 -14.26 8.52
CA GLU A 199 11.30 -15.33 8.87
C GLU A 199 12.17 -15.74 7.67
N ILE A 200 11.56 -15.86 6.48
CA ILE A 200 12.25 -16.16 5.22
C ILE A 200 13.26 -15.06 4.85
N GLY A 201 13.02 -13.80 5.24
CA GLY A 201 13.95 -12.70 4.98
C GLY A 201 13.49 -11.70 3.92
N TYR A 202 12.23 -11.70 3.54
CA TYR A 202 11.68 -10.67 2.65
C TYR A 202 11.76 -9.26 3.24
N GLN A 203 11.89 -8.25 2.39
CA GLN A 203 11.41 -6.93 2.76
C GLN A 203 9.87 -6.96 2.79
N VAL A 204 9.31 -7.17 3.98
CA VAL A 204 7.87 -7.38 4.18
C VAL A 204 7.11 -6.06 4.12
N GLY A 205 6.02 -6.05 3.35
CA GLY A 205 5.02 -4.99 3.37
C GLY A 205 3.71 -5.47 3.97
N CYS A 206 3.15 -4.70 4.90
CA CYS A 206 1.81 -4.92 5.45
C CYS A 206 0.90 -3.70 5.20
N GLY A 207 -0.25 -3.62 5.83
CA GLY A 207 -1.13 -2.46 5.78
C GLY A 207 -2.61 -2.80 5.93
N PHE A 208 -3.44 -1.76 5.88
CA PHE A 208 -4.88 -1.87 6.07
C PHE A 208 -5.64 -0.80 5.26
N MET A 209 -6.97 -0.94 5.18
CA MET A 209 -7.83 0.10 4.62
C MET A 209 -8.22 1.09 5.72
N VAL A 210 -8.07 2.39 5.43
CA VAL A 210 -8.53 3.46 6.32
C VAL A 210 -10.01 3.71 6.10
N GLY A 211 -10.81 3.71 7.15
CA GLY A 211 -12.24 3.93 7.11
C GLY A 211 -13.03 2.77 6.48
N SER A 212 -12.50 1.55 6.57
CA SER A 212 -13.29 0.36 6.22
C SER A 212 -14.52 0.26 7.14
N PRO A 213 -15.63 -0.31 6.65
CA PRO A 213 -16.85 -0.41 7.46
C PRO A 213 -16.59 -1.02 8.82
N GLU A 214 -17.15 -0.39 9.86
CA GLU A 214 -17.00 -0.78 11.28
C GLU A 214 -15.59 -0.67 11.88
N GLN A 215 -14.67 -0.02 11.18
CA GLN A 215 -13.37 0.36 11.75
C GLN A 215 -13.57 1.38 12.88
N THR A 216 -12.89 1.17 14.00
CA THR A 216 -12.95 2.01 15.20
C THR A 216 -11.55 2.47 15.60
N VAL A 217 -11.47 3.36 16.59
CA VAL A 217 -10.18 3.75 17.18
C VAL A 217 -9.47 2.53 17.78
N ASP A 218 -10.22 1.59 18.36
CA ASP A 218 -9.64 0.37 18.96
C ASP A 218 -9.04 -0.54 17.90
N THR A 219 -9.74 -0.79 16.78
CA THR A 219 -9.20 -1.60 15.69
C THR A 219 -8.00 -0.92 15.02
N LEU A 220 -8.01 0.40 14.86
CA LEU A 220 -6.86 1.17 14.37
C LEU A 220 -5.67 1.12 15.33
N TYR A 221 -5.92 1.15 16.62
CA TYR A 221 -4.87 1.00 17.63
C TYR A 221 -4.21 -0.38 17.55
N GLU A 222 -4.98 -1.45 17.42
CA GLU A 222 -4.46 -2.81 17.21
C GLU A 222 -3.64 -2.89 15.90
N ASP A 223 -4.09 -2.27 14.81
CA ASP A 223 -3.33 -2.18 13.55
C ASP A 223 -1.96 -1.51 13.75
N LEU A 224 -1.92 -0.40 14.48
CA LEU A 224 -0.67 0.31 14.78
C LEU A 224 0.25 -0.50 15.70
N GLN A 225 -0.30 -1.21 16.72
CA GLN A 225 0.49 -2.09 17.59
C GLN A 225 1.03 -3.29 16.80
N PHE A 226 0.24 -3.87 15.90
CA PHE A 226 0.70 -4.94 15.02
C PHE A 226 1.86 -4.47 14.12
N ILE A 227 1.73 -3.31 13.47
CA ILE A 227 2.81 -2.70 12.67
C ILE A 227 4.08 -2.53 13.49
N ARG A 228 3.95 -2.02 14.73
CA ARG A 228 5.10 -1.86 15.63
C ARG A 228 5.74 -3.19 16.01
N LYS A 229 4.95 -4.24 16.22
CA LYS A 229 5.45 -5.58 16.55
C LYS A 229 6.08 -6.28 15.34
N LEU A 230 5.45 -6.20 14.19
CA LEU A 230 5.93 -6.81 12.94
C LEU A 230 7.21 -6.10 12.43
N GLN A 231 7.33 -4.78 12.65
CA GLN A 231 8.40 -3.95 12.07
C GLN A 231 8.58 -4.20 10.57
N PRO A 232 7.56 -3.91 9.77
CA PRO A 232 7.60 -4.12 8.33
C PRO A 232 8.52 -3.09 7.65
N HIS A 233 9.02 -3.43 6.48
CA HIS A 233 9.82 -2.53 5.65
C HIS A 233 8.93 -1.55 4.84
N MET A 234 7.67 -1.90 4.61
CA MET A 234 6.68 -1.06 3.95
C MET A 234 5.32 -1.17 4.62
N VAL A 235 4.59 -0.05 4.72
CA VAL A 235 3.20 -0.04 5.18
C VAL A 235 2.32 0.62 4.13
N GLY A 236 1.48 -0.17 3.46
CA GLY A 236 0.56 0.27 2.43
C GLY A 236 -0.84 0.53 2.98
N ILE A 237 -1.14 1.76 3.40
CA ILE A 237 -2.50 2.17 3.74
C ILE A 237 -3.11 3.04 2.65
N GLY A 238 -4.42 3.02 2.56
CA GLY A 238 -5.18 3.88 1.65
C GLY A 238 -6.63 3.95 2.07
N PRO A 239 -7.36 4.98 1.60
CA PRO A 239 -8.77 5.15 1.93
C PRO A 239 -9.60 3.97 1.43
N PHE A 240 -10.58 3.54 2.22
CA PHE A 240 -11.66 2.72 1.72
C PHE A 240 -12.47 3.52 0.71
N ILE A 241 -12.62 2.94 -0.48
CA ILE A 241 -13.49 3.44 -1.55
C ILE A 241 -14.41 2.28 -1.92
N PRO A 242 -15.74 2.44 -1.85
CA PRO A 242 -16.66 1.36 -2.19
C PRO A 242 -16.53 0.96 -3.66
N GLN A 243 -16.88 -0.27 -3.94
CA GLN A 243 -17.09 -0.77 -5.30
C GLN A 243 -18.53 -1.26 -5.40
N LYS A 244 -19.30 -0.68 -6.33
CA LYS A 244 -20.76 -0.80 -6.44
C LYS A 244 -21.28 -2.25 -6.57
N ASP A 245 -20.48 -3.17 -7.09
CA ASP A 245 -20.85 -4.56 -7.30
C ASP A 245 -20.36 -5.47 -6.15
N THR A 246 -20.12 -4.89 -4.98
CA THR A 246 -19.73 -5.60 -3.75
C THR A 246 -20.77 -5.38 -2.65
N PRO A 247 -20.79 -6.22 -1.60
CA PRO A 247 -21.70 -5.99 -0.46
C PRO A 247 -21.49 -4.63 0.24
N PHE A 248 -20.30 -4.03 0.12
CA PHE A 248 -20.00 -2.71 0.66
C PHE A 248 -20.19 -1.56 -0.35
N GLY A 249 -20.84 -1.82 -1.49
CA GLY A 249 -21.03 -0.84 -2.57
C GLY A 249 -21.77 0.44 -2.15
N GLU A 250 -22.68 0.34 -1.18
CA GLU A 250 -23.46 1.47 -0.64
C GLU A 250 -22.80 2.15 0.57
N LYS A 251 -21.63 1.67 1.04
CA LYS A 251 -20.91 2.29 2.15
C LYS A 251 -20.24 3.58 1.71
N LYS A 252 -20.06 4.51 2.64
CA LYS A 252 -19.40 5.78 2.36
C LYS A 252 -17.87 5.60 2.32
N ALA A 253 -17.23 6.29 1.38
CA ALA A 253 -15.78 6.46 1.38
C ALA A 253 -15.35 7.33 2.58
N VAL A 254 -14.16 7.05 3.10
CA VAL A 254 -13.51 7.87 4.13
C VAL A 254 -12.95 9.16 3.52
N THR A 255 -12.66 10.15 4.37
CA THR A 255 -12.03 11.39 3.90
C THR A 255 -10.52 11.18 3.61
N MET A 256 -9.98 12.04 2.75
CA MET A 256 -8.53 12.06 2.52
C MET A 256 -7.76 12.34 3.81
N GLU A 257 -8.26 13.26 4.63
CA GLU A 257 -7.60 13.72 5.85
C GLU A 257 -7.37 12.59 6.86
N ASP A 258 -8.33 11.68 7.02
CA ASP A 258 -8.18 10.53 7.92
C ASP A 258 -7.01 9.63 7.51
N THR A 259 -6.83 9.44 6.19
CA THR A 259 -5.70 8.69 5.66
C THR A 259 -4.37 9.43 5.85
N LEU A 260 -4.35 10.75 5.66
CA LEU A 260 -3.14 11.56 5.84
C LEU A 260 -2.66 11.58 7.28
N ARG A 261 -3.58 11.68 8.26
CA ARG A 261 -3.25 11.58 9.70
C ARG A 261 -2.60 10.24 10.02
N LEU A 262 -3.18 9.14 9.57
CA LEU A 262 -2.61 7.80 9.81
C LEU A 262 -1.27 7.60 9.10
N LEU A 263 -1.07 8.13 7.88
CA LEU A 263 0.26 8.15 7.25
C LEU A 263 1.29 8.86 8.12
N SER A 264 0.93 10.03 8.67
CA SER A 264 1.82 10.80 9.53
C SER A 264 2.11 10.09 10.85
N ILE A 265 1.09 9.50 11.49
CA ILE A 265 1.27 8.72 12.72
C ILE A 265 2.20 7.51 12.47
N ILE A 266 1.97 6.76 11.38
CA ILE A 266 2.82 5.61 11.03
C ILE A 266 4.26 6.07 10.77
N ARG A 267 4.48 7.19 10.09
CA ARG A 267 5.82 7.75 9.87
C ARG A 267 6.53 8.06 11.18
N LEU A 268 5.84 8.63 12.17
CA LEU A 268 6.44 8.94 13.46
C LEU A 268 6.70 7.67 14.30
N LEU A 269 5.85 6.66 14.18
CA LEU A 269 6.03 5.36 14.87
C LEU A 269 7.12 4.50 14.22
N GLN A 270 7.33 4.61 12.91
CA GLN A 270 8.26 3.82 12.12
C GLN A 270 9.00 4.75 11.13
N PRO A 271 10.00 5.51 11.60
CA PRO A 271 10.62 6.56 10.77
C PRO A 271 11.28 6.05 9.47
N HIS A 272 11.76 4.81 9.46
CA HIS A 272 12.41 4.19 8.30
C HIS A 272 11.45 3.49 7.32
N VAL A 273 10.17 3.31 7.68
CA VAL A 273 9.24 2.55 6.85
C VAL A 273 9.00 3.21 5.48
N LEU A 274 8.88 2.40 4.44
CA LEU A 274 8.49 2.87 3.12
C LEU A 274 6.96 3.03 3.08
N LEU A 275 6.47 4.26 2.84
CA LEU A 275 5.05 4.60 2.84
C LEU A 275 4.59 5.03 1.44
N PRO A 276 3.71 4.28 0.78
CA PRO A 276 3.12 4.70 -0.48
C PRO A 276 2.10 5.83 -0.32
N SER A 277 2.20 6.87 -1.15
CA SER A 277 1.07 7.72 -1.47
C SER A 277 0.26 7.05 -2.58
N THR A 278 -0.84 6.41 -2.21
CA THR A 278 -1.56 5.44 -3.05
C THR A 278 -2.37 6.08 -4.17
N THR A 279 -2.70 5.28 -5.19
CA THR A 279 -3.65 5.67 -6.25
C THR A 279 -5.02 5.99 -5.67
N ALA A 280 -5.44 5.29 -4.61
CA ALA A 280 -6.71 5.54 -3.93
C ALA A 280 -6.78 6.96 -3.32
N LEU A 281 -5.69 7.49 -2.73
CA LEU A 281 -5.62 8.89 -2.30
C LEU A 281 -5.83 9.86 -3.48
N GLY A 282 -5.18 9.57 -4.62
CA GLY A 282 -5.37 10.36 -5.84
C GLY A 282 -6.77 10.23 -6.44
N THR A 283 -7.48 9.14 -6.17
CA THR A 283 -8.86 8.92 -6.63
C THR A 283 -9.85 9.78 -5.84
N ILE A 284 -9.69 9.86 -4.51
CA ILE A 284 -10.62 10.65 -3.67
C ILE A 284 -10.33 12.16 -3.70
N HIS A 285 -9.10 12.57 -4.09
CA HIS A 285 -8.76 13.98 -4.19
C HIS A 285 -7.67 14.22 -5.26
N PRO A 286 -7.82 15.23 -6.15
CA PRO A 286 -6.87 15.51 -7.23
C PRO A 286 -5.41 15.69 -6.76
N LEU A 287 -5.19 16.29 -5.60
CA LEU A 287 -3.87 16.47 -4.96
C LEU A 287 -3.56 15.42 -3.89
N GLY A 288 -4.29 14.29 -3.86
CA GLY A 288 -4.15 13.28 -2.82
C GLY A 288 -2.74 12.69 -2.74
N ARG A 289 -2.09 12.50 -3.89
CA ARG A 289 -0.71 11.98 -3.91
C ARG A 289 0.31 12.96 -3.35
N GLU A 290 0.22 14.24 -3.73
CA GLU A 290 1.07 15.31 -3.22
C GLU A 290 0.90 15.49 -1.72
N LYS A 291 -0.35 15.52 -1.26
CA LYS A 291 -0.66 15.63 0.17
C LYS A 291 -0.18 14.42 0.95
N GLY A 292 -0.25 13.20 0.38
CA GLY A 292 0.34 12.01 0.98
C GLY A 292 1.85 12.12 1.17
N ILE A 293 2.58 12.65 0.19
CA ILE A 293 4.02 12.93 0.33
C ILE A 293 4.26 13.97 1.43
N GLN A 294 3.47 15.03 1.47
CA GLN A 294 3.56 16.06 2.51
C GLN A 294 3.21 15.53 3.91
N ALA A 295 2.44 14.46 4.01
CA ALA A 295 2.13 13.75 5.25
C ALA A 295 3.13 12.64 5.62
N GLY A 296 4.30 12.58 4.96
CA GLY A 296 5.39 11.66 5.30
C GLY A 296 5.51 10.42 4.42
N ALA A 297 4.70 10.25 3.36
CA ALA A 297 4.92 9.21 2.38
C ALA A 297 6.17 9.48 1.51
N ASN A 298 6.76 8.44 0.94
CA ASN A 298 7.98 8.53 0.13
C ASN A 298 8.02 7.54 -1.06
N VAL A 299 6.90 6.88 -1.35
CA VAL A 299 6.77 5.92 -2.47
C VAL A 299 5.54 6.26 -3.30
N VAL A 300 5.64 6.11 -4.62
CA VAL A 300 4.49 6.15 -5.55
C VAL A 300 4.56 4.95 -6.50
N MET A 301 3.39 4.46 -6.94
CA MET A 301 3.29 3.26 -7.77
C MET A 301 2.53 3.55 -9.08
N PRO A 302 3.20 4.10 -10.10
CA PRO A 302 2.63 4.20 -11.45
C PRO A 302 2.35 2.82 -12.05
N ASN A 303 1.27 2.73 -12.84
CA ASN A 303 0.84 1.49 -13.48
C ASN A 303 1.62 1.24 -14.77
N LEU A 304 2.23 0.07 -14.90
CA LEU A 304 2.93 -0.40 -16.10
C LEU A 304 2.11 -1.40 -16.93
N SER A 305 0.97 -1.89 -16.41
CA SER A 305 0.13 -2.83 -17.14
C SER A 305 -0.32 -2.23 -18.48
N PRO A 306 -0.62 -3.04 -19.50
CA PRO A 306 -1.18 -2.54 -20.75
C PRO A 306 -2.48 -1.76 -20.51
N VAL A 307 -2.65 -0.63 -21.22
CA VAL A 307 -3.83 0.25 -21.05
C VAL A 307 -5.14 -0.51 -21.22
N ALA A 308 -5.18 -1.45 -22.17
CA ALA A 308 -6.37 -2.26 -22.48
C ALA A 308 -6.94 -3.09 -21.31
N VAL A 309 -6.14 -3.35 -20.27
CA VAL A 309 -6.57 -4.15 -19.11
C VAL A 309 -6.75 -3.34 -17.83
N ARG A 310 -6.25 -2.11 -17.76
CA ARG A 310 -6.25 -1.31 -16.51
C ARG A 310 -7.65 -1.04 -15.98
N GLU A 311 -8.61 -0.78 -16.88
CA GLU A 311 -10.01 -0.59 -16.50
C GLU A 311 -10.68 -1.87 -15.98
N LYS A 312 -10.12 -3.03 -16.29
CA LYS A 312 -10.63 -4.33 -15.82
C LYS A 312 -10.18 -4.67 -14.40
N TYR A 313 -9.12 -4.00 -13.90
CA TYR A 313 -8.63 -4.18 -12.52
C TYR A 313 -9.27 -3.18 -11.56
N LYS A 314 -10.56 -3.35 -11.30
CA LYS A 314 -11.38 -2.45 -10.47
C LYS A 314 -11.52 -2.97 -9.06
N LEU A 315 -10.54 -2.72 -8.21
CA LEU A 315 -10.66 -3.03 -6.77
C LEU A 315 -11.75 -2.19 -6.10
N TYR A 316 -11.92 -0.95 -6.55
CA TYR A 316 -12.87 0.05 -6.09
C TYR A 316 -13.32 0.93 -7.27
N ASP A 317 -14.41 1.70 -7.08
CA ASP A 317 -14.94 2.55 -8.14
C ASP A 317 -14.11 3.81 -8.38
N ASN A 318 -14.23 4.39 -9.57
CA ASN A 318 -13.57 5.62 -10.01
C ASN A 318 -12.03 5.58 -9.95
N LYS A 319 -11.41 4.40 -9.99
CA LYS A 319 -9.96 4.26 -10.02
C LYS A 319 -9.36 5.09 -11.15
N ILE A 320 -8.44 6.00 -10.80
CA ILE A 320 -7.74 6.87 -11.76
C ILE A 320 -6.54 6.18 -12.43
N CYS A 321 -5.95 6.83 -13.44
CA CYS A 321 -4.77 6.36 -14.18
C CYS A 321 -5.02 5.06 -14.95
N THR A 322 -6.18 4.96 -15.59
CA THR A 322 -6.57 3.80 -16.40
C THR A 322 -6.29 4.00 -17.88
N GLY A 323 -6.19 5.25 -18.37
CA GLY A 323 -6.05 5.58 -19.80
C GLY A 323 -4.66 6.04 -20.26
N ASP A 324 -3.76 6.43 -19.33
CA ASP A 324 -2.47 7.00 -19.71
C ASP A 324 -1.42 5.91 -19.97
N GLU A 325 -0.56 6.10 -20.96
CA GLU A 325 0.61 5.24 -21.17
C GLU A 325 1.61 5.32 -19.99
N ALA A 326 2.47 4.30 -19.86
CA ALA A 326 3.43 4.21 -18.76
C ALA A 326 4.40 5.41 -18.72
N ALA A 327 4.84 5.88 -19.90
CA ALA A 327 5.72 7.05 -20.02
C ALA A 327 5.02 8.35 -19.56
N GLU A 328 3.76 8.55 -19.95
CA GLU A 328 2.95 9.70 -19.53
C GLU A 328 2.72 9.70 -18.02
N CYS A 329 2.37 8.55 -17.45
CA CYS A 329 2.24 8.34 -16.02
C CYS A 329 3.55 8.66 -15.27
N ARG A 330 4.70 8.26 -15.83
CA ARG A 330 6.03 8.53 -15.24
C ARG A 330 6.33 10.02 -15.21
N HIS A 331 6.13 10.73 -16.34
CA HIS A 331 6.37 12.17 -16.44
C HIS A 331 5.36 12.98 -15.61
N CYS A 332 4.09 12.60 -15.63
CA CYS A 332 3.07 13.21 -14.79
C CYS A 332 3.45 13.11 -13.31
N MET A 333 3.86 11.93 -12.85
CA MET A 333 4.26 11.69 -11.47
C MET A 333 5.50 12.51 -11.08
N ALA A 334 6.49 12.62 -11.94
CA ALA A 334 7.67 13.44 -11.68
C ALA A 334 7.29 14.92 -11.44
N ARG A 335 6.51 15.51 -12.37
CA ARG A 335 6.04 16.91 -12.25
C ARG A 335 5.20 17.14 -10.98
N ARG A 336 4.35 16.18 -10.62
CA ARG A 336 3.53 16.27 -9.40
C ARG A 336 4.40 16.26 -8.14
N MET A 337 5.43 15.41 -8.09
CA MET A 337 6.35 15.39 -6.94
C MET A 337 7.20 16.67 -6.88
N GLU A 338 7.67 17.16 -8.03
CA GLU A 338 8.40 18.43 -8.13
C GLU A 338 7.57 19.63 -7.65
N SER A 339 6.27 19.66 -7.92
CA SER A 339 5.38 20.74 -7.48
C SER A 339 5.27 20.89 -5.96
N VAL A 340 5.66 19.85 -5.21
CA VAL A 340 5.70 19.84 -3.74
C VAL A 340 7.11 19.75 -3.18
N GLY A 341 8.14 19.99 -4.01
CA GLY A 341 9.53 20.09 -3.61
C GLY A 341 10.26 18.74 -3.46
N TYR A 342 9.78 17.69 -4.12
CA TYR A 342 10.36 16.35 -4.11
C TYR A 342 10.80 15.90 -5.49
N LYS A 343 11.75 14.98 -5.56
CA LYS A 343 12.27 14.44 -6.80
C LYS A 343 12.05 12.92 -6.88
N VAL A 344 11.45 12.47 -7.96
CA VAL A 344 11.40 11.05 -8.29
C VAL A 344 12.78 10.57 -8.73
N VAL A 345 13.28 9.50 -8.09
CA VAL A 345 14.62 8.96 -8.33
C VAL A 345 14.59 7.61 -9.02
N VAL A 346 15.65 7.34 -9.81
CA VAL A 346 15.91 6.02 -10.39
C VAL A 346 16.72 5.21 -9.38
N ASN A 347 16.00 4.44 -8.58
CA ASN A 347 16.57 3.65 -7.48
C ASN A 347 15.64 2.47 -7.15
N ARG A 348 16.17 1.38 -6.60
CA ARG A 348 15.37 0.24 -6.12
C ARG A 348 14.43 0.65 -4.97
N GLY A 349 14.79 1.69 -4.20
CA GLY A 349 14.04 2.13 -3.04
C GLY A 349 13.94 1.01 -2.00
N ASP A 350 15.08 0.43 -1.65
CA ASP A 350 15.18 -0.53 -0.55
C ASP A 350 14.98 0.17 0.80
N TYR A 351 14.61 -0.59 1.80
CA TYR A 351 14.54 -0.14 3.18
C TYR A 351 15.96 0.05 3.73
N HIS A 352 16.19 1.11 4.54
CA HIS A 352 17.47 1.47 5.14
C HIS A 352 17.38 1.56 6.66
#